data_cc1796c0a686c4a231af2f6f28890f2f
#
_entry.id   cc1796c0a686c4a231af2f6f28890f2f
#
_cell.length_a   1.000
_cell.length_b   1.000
_cell.length_c   1.000
_cell.angle_alpha   90.00
_cell.angle_beta   90.00
_cell.angle_gamma   90.00
#
_symmetry.space_group_name_H-M   'P 1'
#
loop_
_entity.id
_entity.type
_entity.pdbx_description
1 polymer ?
#
loop_
_entity_poly.entity_id
_entity_poly.type
_entity_poly.pdbx_seq_one_letter_code
_entity_poly.pdbx_strand_id
1 'polypeptide(L)'
;MAQVINPISAAEPITYKLWQNSAPTSNGIAKGLEQSDSTGWITFVSEPELTVYPATQPSGTALLLCPGGGYFGLSSLYEGSALAQPLNEIGVTLAVLKYRMPNGHHEVPREDALRALEILNDEASELKIDPEKIGIGGASAGGHLAATVISHPGKIAPAFQVLFYPVITMNEEFSHSGSRNLLLGDKPSENLIEYFSNELHVSSETPPTFIAVSQNDPAVPLRNSTDYFRALVANNVPVSFHVYPTGGHGWLCNPDFAYRNQTLTELTNWLVSFGR
;
A
#
# COMPACT_ATOMS: atom_id res chain seq x y z
N MET A 1 -12.26 25.67 -34.27
CA MET A 1 -13.14 24.57 -33.86
C MET A 1 -12.49 23.95 -32.63
N ALA A 2 -13.06 24.12 -31.44
CA ALA A 2 -12.59 23.46 -30.25
C ALA A 2 -13.00 22.00 -30.34
N GLN A 3 -12.03 21.09 -30.35
CA GLN A 3 -12.30 19.66 -30.17
C GLN A 3 -12.92 19.48 -28.79
N VAL A 4 -14.17 19.02 -28.75
CA VAL A 4 -14.78 18.50 -27.52
C VAL A 4 -14.04 17.23 -27.20
N ILE A 5 -13.10 17.30 -26.27
CA ILE A 5 -12.51 16.09 -25.67
C ILE A 5 -13.62 15.49 -24.82
N ASN A 6 -14.28 14.45 -25.32
CA ASN A 6 -15.16 13.65 -24.48
C ASN A 6 -14.35 13.10 -23.32
N PRO A 7 -14.82 13.24 -22.07
CA PRO A 7 -14.15 12.59 -20.95
C PRO A 7 -14.08 11.09 -21.23
N ILE A 8 -12.87 10.53 -21.22
CA ILE A 8 -12.65 9.08 -21.32
C ILE A 8 -13.43 8.46 -20.16
N SER A 9 -14.49 7.71 -20.48
CA SER A 9 -15.26 7.00 -19.47
C SER A 9 -14.31 6.07 -18.71
N ALA A 10 -14.20 6.24 -17.38
CA ALA A 10 -13.43 5.32 -16.56
C ALA A 10 -13.95 3.89 -16.77
N ALA A 11 -13.05 2.92 -16.82
CA ALA A 11 -13.44 1.52 -16.85
C ALA A 11 -14.10 1.14 -15.51
N GLU A 12 -15.11 0.28 -15.55
CA GLU A 12 -15.76 -0.20 -14.33
C GLU A 12 -14.77 -1.00 -13.47
N PRO A 13 -14.77 -0.80 -12.14
CA PRO A 13 -13.93 -1.57 -11.24
C PRO A 13 -14.28 -3.06 -11.26
N ILE A 14 -13.27 -3.91 -11.14
CA ILE A 14 -13.39 -5.37 -11.10
C ILE A 14 -13.00 -5.84 -9.71
N THR A 15 -13.86 -6.61 -9.03
CA THR A 15 -13.57 -7.11 -7.68
C THR A 15 -13.33 -8.62 -7.70
N TYR A 16 -12.20 -9.03 -7.14
CA TYR A 16 -11.79 -10.42 -6.95
C TYR A 16 -11.85 -10.80 -5.47
N LYS A 17 -12.46 -11.95 -5.17
CA LYS A 17 -12.29 -12.59 -3.87
C LYS A 17 -10.89 -13.20 -3.81
N LEU A 18 -10.13 -12.91 -2.76
CA LEU A 18 -8.76 -13.43 -2.66
C LEU A 18 -8.76 -14.96 -2.52
N TRP A 19 -9.68 -15.50 -1.78
CA TRP A 19 -9.74 -16.92 -1.47
C TRP A 19 -11.06 -17.52 -1.95
N GLN A 20 -10.99 -18.49 -2.85
CA GLN A 20 -12.19 -19.18 -3.38
C GLN A 20 -12.87 -20.05 -2.31
N ASN A 21 -12.07 -20.64 -1.44
CA ASN A 21 -12.49 -21.48 -0.32
C ASN A 21 -12.16 -20.78 1.02
N SER A 22 -11.33 -21.42 1.86
CA SER A 22 -10.78 -20.81 3.06
C SER A 22 -9.39 -20.25 2.81
N ALA A 23 -9.07 -19.12 3.46
CA ALA A 23 -7.69 -18.64 3.53
C ALA A 23 -6.80 -19.63 4.30
N PRO A 24 -5.48 -19.63 4.07
CA PRO A 24 -4.54 -20.50 4.79
C PRO A 24 -4.66 -20.34 6.30
N THR A 25 -4.63 -19.12 6.78
CA THR A 25 -4.77 -18.77 8.20
C THR A 25 -6.07 -18.02 8.43
N SER A 26 -6.81 -18.37 9.49
CA SER A 26 -7.99 -17.61 9.92
C SER A 26 -7.57 -16.48 10.85
N ASN A 27 -8.14 -15.28 10.70
CA ASN A 27 -7.97 -14.20 11.67
C ASN A 27 -8.96 -14.28 12.86
N GLY A 28 -9.78 -15.31 12.94
CA GLY A 28 -10.75 -15.52 14.03
C GLY A 28 -11.91 -14.53 14.06
N ILE A 29 -11.99 -13.57 13.15
CA ILE A 29 -13.12 -12.64 13.04
C ILE A 29 -14.27 -13.35 12.32
N ALA A 30 -15.44 -13.37 12.95
CA ALA A 30 -16.62 -14.00 12.36
C ALA A 30 -17.11 -13.24 11.12
N LYS A 31 -17.56 -13.99 10.11
CA LYS A 31 -18.17 -13.41 8.92
C LYS A 31 -19.41 -12.57 9.28
N GLY A 32 -19.58 -11.46 8.57
CA GLY A 32 -20.71 -10.56 8.77
C GLY A 32 -20.54 -9.54 9.90
N LEU A 33 -19.37 -9.50 10.56
CA LEU A 33 -19.04 -8.43 11.51
C LEU A 33 -18.43 -7.20 10.84
N GLU A 34 -18.06 -7.29 9.57
CA GLU A 34 -17.48 -6.18 8.79
C GLU A 34 -18.43 -4.98 8.82
N GLN A 35 -17.89 -3.81 9.10
CA GLN A 35 -18.60 -2.54 9.13
C GLN A 35 -17.89 -1.56 8.22
N SER A 36 -18.68 -0.79 7.48
CA SER A 36 -18.17 0.31 6.66
C SER A 36 -19.03 1.55 6.84
N ASP A 37 -18.42 2.73 6.74
CA ASP A 37 -19.11 4.00 6.80
C ASP A 37 -19.00 4.79 5.48
N SER A 38 -19.66 5.95 5.43
CA SER A 38 -19.68 6.82 4.25
C SER A 38 -18.32 7.47 3.92
N THR A 39 -17.34 7.39 4.83
CA THR A 39 -15.96 7.89 4.61
C THR A 39 -15.06 6.83 3.98
N GLY A 40 -15.58 5.60 3.78
CA GLY A 40 -14.79 4.47 3.31
C GLY A 40 -13.92 3.84 4.39
N TRP A 41 -14.24 4.09 5.67
CA TRP A 41 -13.60 3.38 6.78
C TRP A 41 -14.21 2.01 6.96
N ILE A 42 -13.39 0.95 6.93
CA ILE A 42 -13.83 -0.45 7.04
C ILE A 42 -13.16 -1.10 8.24
N THR A 43 -13.93 -1.79 9.07
CA THR A 43 -13.42 -2.53 10.24
C THR A 43 -13.89 -3.98 10.26
N PHE A 44 -13.25 -4.81 11.08
CA PHE A 44 -13.55 -6.23 11.24
C PHE A 44 -13.48 -7.04 9.94
N VAL A 45 -12.58 -6.67 9.04
CA VAL A 45 -12.40 -7.38 7.76
C VAL A 45 -12.03 -8.84 8.02
N SER A 46 -12.89 -9.75 7.58
CA SER A 46 -12.72 -11.21 7.65
C SER A 46 -12.74 -11.86 6.26
N GLU A 47 -13.30 -11.17 5.27
CA GLU A 47 -13.37 -11.60 3.86
C GLU A 47 -12.60 -10.62 2.98
N PRO A 48 -11.35 -10.96 2.60
CA PRO A 48 -10.49 -10.05 1.86
C PRO A 48 -10.86 -10.03 0.37
N GLU A 49 -10.75 -8.85 -0.24
CA GLU A 49 -11.07 -8.61 -1.65
C GLU A 49 -10.02 -7.71 -2.29
N LEU A 50 -9.83 -7.89 -3.59
CA LEU A 50 -9.02 -7.04 -4.42
C LEU A 50 -9.92 -6.30 -5.40
N THR A 51 -10.01 -4.98 -5.31
CA THR A 51 -10.73 -4.17 -6.28
C THR A 51 -9.75 -3.51 -7.23
N VAL A 52 -9.82 -3.89 -8.50
CA VAL A 52 -8.97 -3.36 -9.58
C VAL A 52 -9.70 -2.25 -10.31
N TYR A 53 -9.04 -1.14 -10.53
CA TYR A 53 -9.45 0.02 -11.31
C TYR A 53 -8.59 0.09 -12.58
N PRO A 54 -9.01 -0.56 -13.68
CA PRO A 54 -8.20 -0.64 -14.88
C PRO A 54 -8.03 0.71 -15.55
N ALA A 55 -6.82 1.01 -16.02
CA ALA A 55 -6.60 2.17 -16.86
C ALA A 55 -7.25 1.95 -18.25
N THR A 56 -7.93 2.96 -18.79
CA THR A 56 -8.55 2.88 -20.12
C THR A 56 -7.53 2.82 -21.26
N GLN A 57 -6.34 3.41 -21.03
CA GLN A 57 -5.17 3.33 -21.92
C GLN A 57 -3.98 2.81 -21.10
N PRO A 58 -3.91 1.49 -20.88
CA PRO A 58 -2.93 0.93 -19.96
C PRO A 58 -1.49 1.02 -20.50
N SER A 59 -0.58 1.45 -19.64
CA SER A 59 0.88 1.46 -19.88
C SER A 59 1.54 0.09 -19.62
N GLY A 60 0.77 -0.87 -19.12
CA GLY A 60 1.25 -2.13 -18.58
C GLY A 60 1.60 -2.05 -17.08
N THR A 61 1.78 -0.88 -16.50
CA THR A 61 2.12 -0.72 -15.09
C THR A 61 0.90 -0.89 -14.20
N ALA A 62 1.05 -1.60 -13.07
CA ALA A 62 0.01 -1.73 -12.05
C ALA A 62 0.58 -1.48 -10.65
N LEU A 63 -0.24 -0.87 -9.78
CA LEU A 63 0.09 -0.66 -8.37
C LEU A 63 -0.94 -1.39 -7.50
N LEU A 64 -0.48 -2.40 -6.72
CA LEU A 64 -1.24 -2.93 -5.60
C LEU A 64 -1.11 -1.98 -4.42
N LEU A 65 -2.21 -1.40 -3.97
CA LEU A 65 -2.24 -0.43 -2.86
C LEU A 65 -2.89 -1.04 -1.63
N CYS A 66 -2.19 -0.99 -0.50
CA CYS A 66 -2.65 -1.40 0.82
C CYS A 66 -3.06 -0.15 1.61
N PRO A 67 -4.35 0.10 1.87
CA PRO A 67 -4.80 1.23 2.67
C PRO A 67 -4.28 1.17 4.11
N GLY A 68 -4.10 2.34 4.75
CA GLY A 68 -3.80 2.43 6.16
C GLY A 68 -5.02 2.19 7.05
N GLY A 69 -4.80 2.34 8.35
CA GLY A 69 -5.85 2.17 9.37
C GLY A 69 -5.36 1.44 10.62
N GLY A 70 -4.03 1.44 10.85
CA GLY A 70 -3.43 0.96 12.08
C GLY A 70 -3.58 -0.54 12.34
N TYR A 71 -3.91 -1.35 11.35
CA TYR A 71 -4.34 -2.75 11.50
C TYR A 71 -5.62 -2.95 12.31
N PHE A 72 -6.32 -1.86 12.62
CA PHE A 72 -7.65 -1.86 13.22
C PHE A 72 -8.75 -1.82 12.17
N GLY A 73 -8.52 -1.08 11.09
CA GLY A 73 -9.44 -0.91 9.97
C GLY A 73 -8.69 -0.50 8.70
N LEU A 74 -9.45 -0.07 7.69
CA LEU A 74 -8.94 0.37 6.39
C LEU A 74 -9.55 1.71 5.98
N SER A 75 -8.72 2.68 5.61
CA SER A 75 -9.10 3.95 4.99
C SER A 75 -9.23 3.74 3.46
N SER A 76 -10.27 3.01 3.03
CA SER A 76 -10.37 2.50 1.66
C SER A 76 -10.67 3.58 0.61
N LEU A 77 -11.15 4.76 1.00
CA LEU A 77 -11.42 5.87 0.08
C LEU A 77 -10.14 6.71 -0.12
N TYR A 78 -9.70 7.46 0.89
CA TYR A 78 -8.60 8.42 0.74
C TYR A 78 -7.22 7.78 0.62
N GLU A 79 -7.03 6.59 1.18
CA GLU A 79 -5.81 5.81 1.08
C GLU A 79 -5.96 4.60 0.14
N GLY A 80 -7.00 4.63 -0.71
CA GLY A 80 -7.34 3.57 -1.65
C GLY A 80 -7.91 4.11 -2.95
N SER A 81 -9.22 3.98 -3.16
CA SER A 81 -9.88 4.20 -4.45
C SER A 81 -9.75 5.62 -5.00
N ALA A 82 -9.59 6.64 -4.18
CA ALA A 82 -9.41 8.01 -4.64
C ALA A 82 -8.10 8.23 -5.44
N LEU A 83 -7.14 7.30 -5.35
CA LEU A 83 -5.92 7.33 -6.15
C LEU A 83 -6.14 6.79 -7.58
N ALA A 84 -7.27 6.14 -7.87
CA ALA A 84 -7.52 5.50 -9.15
C ALA A 84 -7.49 6.49 -10.32
N GLN A 85 -8.20 7.61 -10.22
CA GLN A 85 -8.27 8.59 -11.30
C GLN A 85 -6.89 9.13 -11.69
N PRO A 86 -6.06 9.70 -10.79
CA PRO A 86 -4.77 10.24 -11.18
C PRO A 86 -3.80 9.18 -11.73
N LEU A 87 -3.90 7.93 -11.29
CA LEU A 87 -3.09 6.84 -11.85
C LEU A 87 -3.59 6.38 -13.22
N ASN A 88 -4.90 6.24 -13.41
CA ASN A 88 -5.47 5.84 -14.68
C ASN A 88 -5.20 6.89 -15.79
N GLU A 89 -5.13 8.18 -15.44
CA GLU A 89 -4.80 9.27 -16.39
C GLU A 89 -3.40 9.10 -17.01
N ILE A 90 -2.47 8.44 -16.31
CA ILE A 90 -1.13 8.12 -16.81
C ILE A 90 -0.99 6.66 -17.27
N GLY A 91 -2.09 5.93 -17.39
CA GLY A 91 -2.12 4.54 -17.85
C GLY A 91 -1.74 3.49 -16.81
N VAL A 92 -1.62 3.86 -15.53
CA VAL A 92 -1.33 2.90 -14.44
C VAL A 92 -2.64 2.33 -13.90
N THR A 93 -2.75 1.01 -13.88
CA THR A 93 -3.87 0.29 -13.25
C THR A 93 -3.69 0.29 -11.74
N LEU A 94 -4.70 0.74 -11.00
CA LEU A 94 -4.70 0.66 -9.53
C LEU A 94 -5.46 -0.59 -9.07
N ALA A 95 -4.91 -1.32 -8.12
CA ALA A 95 -5.57 -2.41 -7.42
C ALA A 95 -5.56 -2.13 -5.91
N VAL A 96 -6.71 -2.00 -5.29
CA VAL A 96 -6.85 -1.69 -3.85
C VAL A 96 -7.18 -2.96 -3.09
N LEU A 97 -6.37 -3.27 -2.08
CA LEU A 97 -6.52 -4.45 -1.26
C LEU A 97 -7.35 -4.17 0.00
N LYS A 98 -8.51 -4.81 0.12
CA LYS A 98 -9.22 -4.95 1.38
C LYS A 98 -8.65 -6.16 2.11
N TYR A 99 -7.56 -5.99 2.88
CA TYR A 99 -6.92 -7.08 3.61
C TYR A 99 -7.56 -7.31 4.97
N ARG A 100 -7.47 -8.56 5.45
CA ARG A 100 -7.99 -8.95 6.76
C ARG A 100 -7.22 -8.31 7.90
N MET A 101 -7.93 -7.93 8.95
CA MET A 101 -7.28 -7.50 10.20
C MET A 101 -6.53 -8.65 10.85
N PRO A 102 -5.34 -8.40 11.45
CA PRO A 102 -4.52 -9.47 12.04
C PRO A 102 -5.20 -10.18 13.21
N ASN A 103 -5.83 -9.43 14.11
CA ASN A 103 -6.53 -10.00 15.29
C ASN A 103 -5.71 -11.08 16.03
N GLY A 104 -4.41 -10.79 16.27
CA GLY A 104 -3.47 -11.72 16.90
C GLY A 104 -2.75 -12.70 15.96
N HIS A 105 -3.05 -12.66 14.66
CA HIS A 105 -2.45 -13.49 13.61
C HIS A 105 -1.65 -12.60 12.65
N HIS A 106 -0.41 -12.31 13.01
CA HIS A 106 0.46 -11.34 12.30
C HIS A 106 0.75 -11.71 10.84
N GLU A 107 0.64 -12.98 10.47
CA GLU A 107 0.84 -13.49 9.12
C GLU A 107 -0.31 -13.13 8.15
N VAL A 108 -1.54 -12.97 8.67
CA VAL A 108 -2.77 -12.86 7.88
C VAL A 108 -2.78 -11.68 6.89
N PRO A 109 -2.44 -10.44 7.26
CA PRO A 109 -2.41 -9.34 6.28
C PRO A 109 -1.40 -9.59 5.14
N ARG A 110 -0.24 -10.18 5.46
CA ARG A 110 0.78 -10.50 4.47
C ARG A 110 0.33 -11.62 3.52
N GLU A 111 -0.33 -12.67 4.02
CA GLU A 111 -0.92 -13.71 3.17
C GLU A 111 -1.87 -13.11 2.12
N ASP A 112 -2.73 -12.17 2.54
CA ASP A 112 -3.67 -11.51 1.64
C ASP A 112 -2.95 -10.63 0.60
N ALA A 113 -1.92 -9.90 0.99
CA ALA A 113 -1.15 -9.08 0.05
C ALA A 113 -0.38 -9.93 -0.97
N LEU A 114 0.21 -11.05 -0.55
CA LEU A 114 0.86 -12.00 -1.45
C LEU A 114 -0.15 -12.62 -2.44
N ARG A 115 -1.34 -12.99 -1.95
CA ARG A 115 -2.39 -13.53 -2.82
C ARG A 115 -2.91 -12.51 -3.83
N ALA A 116 -3.03 -11.25 -3.42
CA ALA A 116 -3.40 -10.16 -4.33
C ALA A 116 -2.39 -9.97 -5.47
N LEU A 117 -1.08 -10.06 -5.18
CA LEU A 117 -0.04 -10.03 -6.21
C LEU A 117 -0.14 -11.23 -7.16
N GLU A 118 -0.41 -12.44 -6.64
CA GLU A 118 -0.66 -13.62 -7.49
C GLU A 118 -1.86 -13.40 -8.41
N ILE A 119 -2.99 -12.85 -7.91
CA ILE A 119 -4.17 -12.57 -8.73
C ILE A 119 -3.84 -11.56 -9.84
N LEU A 120 -3.13 -10.47 -9.53
CA LEU A 120 -2.72 -9.50 -10.55
C LEU A 120 -1.83 -10.11 -11.62
N ASN A 121 -0.93 -11.01 -11.22
CA ASN A 121 -0.08 -11.73 -12.15
C ASN A 121 -0.89 -12.72 -13.02
N ASP A 122 -1.78 -13.49 -12.42
CA ASP A 122 -2.60 -14.48 -13.12
C ASP A 122 -3.57 -13.82 -14.12
N GLU A 123 -4.13 -12.65 -13.76
CA GLU A 123 -5.08 -11.88 -14.56
C GLU A 123 -4.39 -10.82 -15.46
N ALA A 124 -3.06 -10.81 -15.53
CA ALA A 124 -2.29 -9.76 -16.19
C ALA A 124 -2.70 -9.52 -17.65
N SER A 125 -2.98 -10.59 -18.40
CA SER A 125 -3.42 -10.51 -19.80
C SER A 125 -4.77 -9.80 -19.93
N GLU A 126 -5.75 -10.17 -19.12
CA GLU A 126 -7.10 -9.60 -19.16
C GLU A 126 -7.10 -8.13 -18.69
N LEU A 127 -6.28 -7.83 -17.70
CA LEU A 127 -6.10 -6.48 -17.15
C LEU A 127 -5.18 -5.61 -18.01
N LYS A 128 -4.51 -6.18 -19.01
CA LYS A 128 -3.52 -5.52 -19.88
C LYS A 128 -2.38 -4.88 -19.08
N ILE A 129 -1.91 -5.59 -18.08
CA ILE A 129 -0.74 -5.23 -17.27
C ILE A 129 0.43 -6.15 -17.61
N ASP A 130 1.63 -5.65 -17.42
CA ASP A 130 2.87 -6.40 -17.58
C ASP A 130 3.24 -7.00 -16.21
N PRO A 131 3.34 -8.33 -16.07
CA PRO A 131 3.73 -8.96 -14.79
C PRO A 131 5.04 -8.42 -14.20
N GLU A 132 5.97 -7.97 -15.04
CA GLU A 132 7.25 -7.39 -14.62
C GLU A 132 7.13 -5.91 -14.18
N LYS A 133 5.94 -5.31 -14.31
CA LYS A 133 5.64 -3.91 -13.93
C LYS A 133 4.58 -3.81 -12.84
N ILE A 134 4.40 -4.86 -12.04
CA ILE A 134 3.50 -4.84 -10.88
C ILE A 134 4.30 -4.36 -9.67
N GLY A 135 3.92 -3.19 -9.14
CA GLY A 135 4.46 -2.68 -7.89
C GLY A 135 3.50 -2.87 -6.71
N ILE A 136 4.02 -2.64 -5.52
CA ILE A 136 3.22 -2.60 -4.29
C ILE A 136 3.39 -1.26 -3.58
N GLY A 137 2.33 -0.80 -2.93
CA GLY A 137 2.40 0.42 -2.13
C GLY A 137 1.42 0.39 -0.98
N GLY A 138 1.51 1.39 -0.12
CA GLY A 138 0.55 1.54 0.97
C GLY A 138 0.78 2.79 1.78
N ALA A 139 -0.21 3.10 2.60
CA ALA A 139 -0.21 4.23 3.51
C ALA A 139 -0.19 3.75 4.96
N SER A 140 0.57 4.42 5.84
CA SER A 140 0.57 4.13 7.29
C SER A 140 0.84 2.64 7.59
N ALA A 141 -0.06 1.94 8.27
CA ALA A 141 0.01 0.49 8.50
C ALA A 141 -0.03 -0.32 7.19
N GLY A 142 -0.73 0.15 6.15
CA GLY A 142 -0.68 -0.45 4.81
C GLY A 142 0.69 -0.27 4.15
N GLY A 143 1.39 0.84 4.44
CA GLY A 143 2.78 1.04 4.06
C GLY A 143 3.73 0.05 4.75
N HIS A 144 3.46 -0.26 6.02
CA HIS A 144 4.16 -1.33 6.72
C HIS A 144 3.92 -2.69 6.06
N LEU A 145 2.67 -3.01 5.72
CA LEU A 145 2.33 -4.25 5.02
C LEU A 145 3.06 -4.35 3.68
N ALA A 146 3.06 -3.28 2.88
CA ALA A 146 3.76 -3.22 1.61
C ALA A 146 5.28 -3.43 1.78
N ALA A 147 5.90 -2.75 2.75
CA ALA A 147 7.32 -2.91 3.08
C ALA A 147 7.64 -4.34 3.57
N THR A 148 6.73 -4.96 4.36
CA THR A 148 6.88 -6.35 4.82
C THR A 148 6.83 -7.35 3.66
N VAL A 149 5.99 -7.11 2.64
CA VAL A 149 5.98 -7.94 1.42
C VAL A 149 7.31 -7.81 0.66
N ILE A 150 7.88 -6.61 0.58
CA ILE A 150 9.20 -6.39 -0.05
C ILE A 150 10.31 -7.07 0.74
N SER A 151 10.30 -6.95 2.07
CA SER A 151 11.32 -7.58 2.95
C SER A 151 11.25 -9.11 2.92
N HIS A 152 10.06 -9.66 2.73
CA HIS A 152 9.80 -11.11 2.74
C HIS A 152 8.90 -11.48 1.54
N PRO A 153 9.43 -11.44 0.30
CA PRO A 153 8.65 -11.66 -0.90
C PRO A 153 8.08 -13.08 -0.98
N GLY A 154 6.97 -13.20 -1.71
CA GLY A 154 6.39 -14.49 -2.09
C GLY A 154 6.89 -14.96 -3.45
N LYS A 155 5.99 -15.61 -4.22
CA LYS A 155 6.28 -16.07 -5.58
C LYS A 155 6.43 -14.93 -6.57
N ILE A 156 5.65 -13.86 -6.37
CA ILE A 156 5.68 -12.65 -7.20
C ILE A 156 6.40 -11.56 -6.40
N ALA A 157 7.56 -11.13 -6.89
CA ALA A 157 8.31 -10.02 -6.32
C ALA A 157 7.85 -8.71 -7.00
N PRO A 158 7.41 -7.69 -6.23
CA PRO A 158 7.02 -6.42 -6.82
C PRO A 158 8.20 -5.69 -7.49
N ALA A 159 7.94 -5.05 -8.64
CA ALA A 159 8.94 -4.34 -9.43
C ALA A 159 9.33 -2.98 -8.83
N PHE A 160 8.48 -2.40 -7.99
CA PHE A 160 8.71 -1.11 -7.32
C PHE A 160 7.85 -0.99 -6.06
N GLN A 161 8.19 -0.02 -5.20
CA GLN A 161 7.49 0.25 -3.95
C GLN A 161 7.06 1.71 -3.84
N VAL A 162 5.83 1.97 -3.33
CA VAL A 162 5.29 3.31 -3.07
C VAL A 162 4.78 3.42 -1.65
N LEU A 163 5.34 4.29 -0.85
CA LEU A 163 5.04 4.42 0.58
C LEU A 163 4.59 5.83 0.94
N PHE A 164 3.45 5.94 1.63
CA PHE A 164 2.93 7.19 2.15
C PHE A 164 2.92 7.13 3.69
N TYR A 165 3.67 8.04 4.33
CA TYR A 165 3.82 8.13 5.80
C TYR A 165 3.83 6.75 6.47
N PRO A 166 4.68 5.80 5.99
CA PRO A 166 4.59 4.40 6.39
C PRO A 166 5.01 4.18 7.84
N VAL A 167 4.34 3.28 8.52
CA VAL A 167 4.97 2.56 9.63
C VAL A 167 6.05 1.65 9.01
N ILE A 168 7.23 1.57 9.60
CA ILE A 168 8.36 0.78 9.11
C ILE A 168 8.91 -0.10 10.20
N THR A 169 9.27 0.48 11.34
CA THR A 169 9.86 -0.24 12.47
C THR A 169 8.81 -0.75 13.44
N MET A 170 9.11 -1.88 14.08
CA MET A 170 8.37 -2.40 15.24
C MET A 170 9.11 -2.17 16.56
N ASN A 171 10.23 -1.42 16.53
CA ASN A 171 10.90 -0.97 17.74
C ASN A 171 9.96 -0.06 18.55
N GLU A 172 9.74 -0.38 19.83
CA GLU A 172 8.75 0.29 20.69
C GLU A 172 8.97 1.81 20.80
N GLU A 173 10.22 2.25 20.75
CA GLU A 173 10.57 3.68 20.91
C GLU A 173 10.10 4.54 19.74
N PHE A 174 9.97 3.95 18.52
CA PHE A 174 9.73 4.72 17.29
C PHE A 174 8.55 4.23 16.47
N SER A 175 7.99 3.06 16.78
CA SER A 175 6.86 2.53 16.04
C SER A 175 5.57 3.30 16.32
N HIS A 176 4.59 3.16 15.43
CA HIS A 176 3.21 3.48 15.76
C HIS A 176 2.66 2.39 16.69
N SER A 177 2.50 2.70 17.97
CA SER A 177 2.15 1.72 19.02
C SER A 177 0.87 0.95 18.73
N GLY A 178 -0.16 1.61 18.16
CA GLY A 178 -1.41 0.96 17.75
C GLY A 178 -1.19 -0.13 16.72
N SER A 179 -0.45 0.16 15.64
CA SER A 179 -0.12 -0.83 14.60
C SER A 179 0.71 -1.97 15.14
N ARG A 180 1.72 -1.66 15.96
CA ARG A 180 2.59 -2.68 16.58
C ARG A 180 1.79 -3.64 17.44
N ASN A 181 0.96 -3.13 18.34
CA ASN A 181 0.21 -3.97 19.29
C ASN A 181 -0.87 -4.79 18.59
N LEU A 182 -1.57 -4.23 17.59
CA LEU A 182 -2.59 -4.95 16.83
C LEU A 182 -1.99 -6.04 15.92
N LEU A 183 -0.79 -5.82 15.39
CA LEU A 183 -0.13 -6.80 14.55
C LEU A 183 0.58 -7.87 15.37
N LEU A 184 1.37 -7.48 16.38
CA LEU A 184 2.30 -8.36 17.08
C LEU A 184 1.85 -8.76 18.49
N GLY A 185 0.79 -8.12 19.02
CA GLY A 185 0.37 -8.25 20.41
C GLY A 185 1.14 -7.36 21.36
N ASP A 186 0.73 -7.36 22.65
CA ASP A 186 1.29 -6.47 23.68
C ASP A 186 2.73 -6.79 24.08
N LYS A 187 3.15 -8.05 23.93
CA LYS A 187 4.47 -8.54 24.32
C LYS A 187 5.09 -9.42 23.24
N PRO A 188 5.41 -8.85 22.07
CA PRO A 188 6.02 -9.63 21.00
C PRO A 188 7.45 -10.07 21.40
N SER A 189 7.88 -11.20 20.85
CA SER A 189 9.27 -11.63 20.98
C SER A 189 10.21 -10.71 20.19
N GLU A 190 11.49 -10.65 20.57
CA GLU A 190 12.52 -9.89 19.85
C GLU A 190 12.59 -10.33 18.37
N ASN A 191 12.47 -11.62 18.10
CA ASN A 191 12.47 -12.14 16.72
C ASN A 191 11.29 -11.61 15.89
N LEU A 192 10.09 -11.43 16.48
CA LEU A 192 8.96 -10.84 15.77
C LEU A 192 9.17 -9.34 15.53
N ILE A 193 9.71 -8.63 16.51
CA ILE A 193 10.06 -7.21 16.36
C ILE A 193 11.06 -7.05 15.21
N GLU A 194 12.13 -7.85 15.21
CA GLU A 194 13.14 -7.84 14.15
C GLU A 194 12.52 -8.18 12.79
N TYR A 195 11.77 -9.28 12.69
CA TYR A 195 11.15 -9.74 11.45
C TYR A 195 10.25 -8.67 10.80
N PHE A 196 9.51 -7.89 11.61
CA PHE A 196 8.59 -6.87 11.14
C PHE A 196 9.16 -5.45 11.15
N SER A 197 10.44 -5.26 11.49
CA SER A 197 11.16 -3.98 11.38
C SER A 197 11.84 -3.92 10.01
N ASN A 198 11.10 -3.37 9.02
CA ASN A 198 11.46 -3.48 7.60
C ASN A 198 12.77 -2.77 7.22
N GLU A 199 13.20 -1.76 8.00
CA GLU A 199 14.49 -1.09 7.81
C GLU A 199 15.69 -2.03 7.99
N LEU A 200 15.51 -3.15 8.71
CA LEU A 200 16.55 -4.14 8.98
C LEU A 200 16.72 -5.15 7.84
N HIS A 201 15.77 -5.21 6.90
CA HIS A 201 15.70 -6.20 5.82
C HIS A 201 15.95 -5.63 4.43
N VAL A 202 16.37 -4.36 4.34
CA VAL A 202 16.75 -3.74 3.07
C VAL A 202 18.03 -4.36 2.53
N SER A 203 18.01 -4.74 1.26
CA SER A 203 19.16 -5.31 0.54
C SER A 203 19.29 -4.69 -0.85
N SER A 204 20.31 -5.07 -1.60
CA SER A 204 20.46 -4.67 -3.02
C SER A 204 19.34 -5.18 -3.93
N GLU A 205 18.57 -6.18 -3.48
CA GLU A 205 17.41 -6.75 -4.19
C GLU A 205 16.11 -5.99 -3.89
N THR A 206 16.13 -5.05 -2.94
CA THR A 206 14.98 -4.19 -2.65
C THR A 206 14.70 -3.31 -3.87
N PRO A 207 13.43 -3.27 -4.38
CA PRO A 207 13.12 -2.56 -5.60
C PRO A 207 13.16 -1.03 -5.40
N PRO A 208 13.24 -0.25 -6.51
CA PRO A 208 13.13 1.20 -6.46
C PRO A 208 11.92 1.66 -5.65
N THR A 209 12.12 2.67 -4.81
CA THR A 209 11.15 3.07 -3.79
C THR A 209 10.82 4.56 -3.86
N PHE A 210 9.52 4.88 -3.83
CA PHE A 210 8.99 6.23 -3.60
C PHE A 210 8.48 6.34 -2.17
N ILE A 211 8.86 7.41 -1.45
CA ILE A 211 8.41 7.68 -0.08
C ILE A 211 7.94 9.14 0.01
N ALA A 212 6.75 9.37 0.58
CA ALA A 212 6.23 10.69 0.85
C ALA A 212 5.68 10.79 2.28
N VAL A 213 6.11 11.81 3.03
CA VAL A 213 5.80 11.97 4.47
C VAL A 213 5.60 13.42 4.85
N SER A 214 4.98 13.68 6.00
CA SER A 214 4.96 15.00 6.65
C SER A 214 5.98 15.06 7.80
N GLN A 215 6.68 16.19 7.91
CA GLN A 215 7.61 16.43 9.02
C GLN A 215 6.89 16.46 10.38
N ASN A 216 5.67 16.96 10.41
CA ASN A 216 4.87 17.16 11.62
C ASN A 216 3.86 16.02 11.87
N ASP A 217 4.12 14.82 11.37
CA ASP A 217 3.27 13.65 11.61
C ASP A 217 3.23 13.29 13.13
N PRO A 218 2.05 13.38 13.78
CA PRO A 218 1.93 13.09 15.20
C PRO A 218 1.71 11.60 15.50
N ALA A 219 1.41 10.78 14.49
CA ALA A 219 1.05 9.38 14.65
C ALA A 219 2.23 8.44 14.33
N VAL A 220 2.90 8.67 13.21
CA VAL A 220 4.06 7.88 12.80
C VAL A 220 5.29 8.78 12.79
N PRO A 221 6.21 8.64 13.75
CA PRO A 221 7.43 9.45 13.80
C PRO A 221 8.19 9.41 12.46
N LEU A 222 8.61 10.58 11.97
CA LEU A 222 9.38 10.74 10.73
C LEU A 222 10.57 9.79 10.66
N ARG A 223 11.08 9.37 11.80
CA ARG A 223 12.21 8.43 11.94
C ARG A 223 11.95 7.10 11.24
N ASN A 224 10.70 6.60 11.21
CA ASN A 224 10.36 5.40 10.43
C ASN A 224 10.84 5.53 8.98
N SER A 225 10.48 6.61 8.32
CA SER A 225 10.83 6.84 6.92
C SER A 225 12.28 7.24 6.72
N THR A 226 12.89 8.00 7.64
CA THR A 226 14.30 8.40 7.51
C THR A 226 15.26 7.22 7.74
N ASP A 227 14.97 6.32 8.66
CA ASP A 227 15.79 5.13 8.87
C ASP A 227 15.66 4.15 7.70
N TYR A 228 14.44 3.99 7.14
CA TYR A 228 14.24 3.20 5.92
C TYR A 228 14.97 3.80 4.70
N PHE A 229 14.84 5.11 4.49
CA PHE A 229 15.58 5.83 3.44
C PHE A 229 17.09 5.62 3.56
N ARG A 230 17.65 5.73 4.77
CA ARG A 230 19.09 5.49 5.01
C ARG A 230 19.49 4.05 4.68
N ALA A 231 18.65 3.08 5.03
CA ALA A 231 18.90 1.67 4.70
C ALA A 231 18.87 1.45 3.17
N LEU A 232 17.91 2.06 2.45
CA LEU A 232 17.82 2.01 0.98
C LEU A 232 19.08 2.60 0.34
N VAL A 233 19.50 3.79 0.76
CA VAL A 233 20.72 4.44 0.23
C VAL A 233 21.98 3.61 0.51
N ALA A 234 22.09 3.05 1.72
CA ALA A 234 23.24 2.22 2.11
C ALA A 234 23.37 0.94 1.27
N ASN A 235 22.25 0.44 0.72
CA ASN A 235 22.18 -0.73 -0.16
C ASN A 235 22.12 -0.37 -1.66
N ASN A 236 22.37 0.91 -2.03
CA ASN A 236 22.32 1.42 -3.41
C ASN A 236 20.95 1.24 -4.11
N VAL A 237 19.85 1.18 -3.35
CA VAL A 237 18.50 1.13 -3.89
C VAL A 237 18.09 2.52 -4.37
N PRO A 238 17.59 2.68 -5.62
CA PRO A 238 17.05 3.94 -6.08
C PRO A 238 15.85 4.38 -5.23
N VAL A 239 15.90 5.57 -4.65
CA VAL A 239 14.84 6.07 -3.77
C VAL A 239 14.52 7.53 -4.05
N SER A 240 13.21 7.85 -4.14
CA SER A 240 12.69 9.21 -4.19
C SER A 240 12.00 9.49 -2.85
N PHE A 241 12.55 10.44 -2.07
CA PHE A 241 12.07 10.75 -0.73
C PHE A 241 11.58 12.19 -0.61
N HIS A 242 10.29 12.36 -0.34
CA HIS A 242 9.58 13.64 -0.27
C HIS A 242 9.12 13.92 1.15
N VAL A 243 9.57 15.04 1.72
CA VAL A 243 9.20 15.46 3.06
C VAL A 243 8.46 16.80 2.99
N TYR A 244 7.19 16.81 3.36
CA TYR A 244 6.37 18.03 3.42
C TYR A 244 6.43 18.63 4.84
N PRO A 245 6.54 19.95 4.97
CA PRO A 245 6.67 20.58 6.29
C PRO A 245 5.44 20.40 7.17
N THR A 246 4.26 20.27 6.57
CA THR A 246 2.98 20.10 7.26
C THR A 246 2.11 19.06 6.54
N GLY A 247 1.05 18.60 7.20
CA GLY A 247 0.09 17.62 6.68
C GLY A 247 -0.38 16.65 7.75
N GLY A 248 0.42 16.45 8.79
CA GLY A 248 0.12 15.46 9.82
C GLY A 248 0.14 14.05 9.24
N HIS A 249 -0.88 13.25 9.52
CA HIS A 249 -1.03 11.86 9.10
C HIS A 249 -2.32 11.64 8.29
N GLY A 250 -2.37 10.61 7.42
CA GLY A 250 -3.60 10.18 6.74
C GLY A 250 -4.05 11.09 5.58
N TRP A 251 -3.13 11.80 4.92
CA TRP A 251 -3.48 12.85 3.97
C TRP A 251 -3.50 12.43 2.48
N LEU A 252 -3.12 11.22 2.09
CA LEU A 252 -2.79 10.82 0.71
C LEU A 252 -3.69 11.45 -0.37
N CYS A 253 -4.98 11.16 -0.39
CA CYS A 253 -5.94 11.78 -1.32
C CYS A 253 -6.92 12.76 -0.64
N ASN A 254 -6.65 13.13 0.62
CA ASN A 254 -7.47 14.11 1.32
C ASN A 254 -7.44 15.46 0.57
N PRO A 255 -8.60 16.01 0.17
CA PRO A 255 -8.65 17.27 -0.58
C PRO A 255 -8.11 18.47 0.21
N ASP A 256 -8.12 18.42 1.53
CA ASP A 256 -7.65 19.48 2.42
C ASP A 256 -6.12 19.49 2.60
N PHE A 257 -5.41 18.48 2.08
CA PHE A 257 -3.96 18.45 2.15
C PHE A 257 -3.32 19.49 1.23
N ALA A 258 -2.61 20.44 1.80
CA ALA A 258 -2.04 21.57 1.06
C ALA A 258 -1.08 21.17 -0.07
N TYR A 259 -0.38 20.04 0.05
CA TYR A 259 0.59 19.55 -0.93
C TYR A 259 0.05 18.40 -1.78
N ARG A 260 -1.27 18.14 -1.76
CA ARG A 260 -1.89 17.02 -2.48
C ARG A 260 -1.51 17.00 -3.97
N ASN A 261 -1.67 18.11 -4.66
CA ASN A 261 -1.38 18.17 -6.09
C ASN A 261 0.12 17.98 -6.37
N GLN A 262 0.99 18.52 -5.52
CA GLN A 262 2.43 18.32 -5.63
C GLN A 262 2.77 16.84 -5.45
N THR A 263 2.26 16.18 -4.40
CA THR A 263 2.50 14.76 -4.14
C THR A 263 2.04 13.90 -5.31
N LEU A 264 0.84 14.15 -5.84
CA LEU A 264 0.31 13.40 -6.97
C LEU A 264 1.15 13.61 -8.24
N THR A 265 1.62 14.83 -8.49
CA THR A 265 2.51 15.13 -9.62
C THR A 265 3.86 14.40 -9.48
N GLU A 266 4.46 14.44 -8.31
CA GLU A 266 5.74 13.74 -8.02
C GLU A 266 5.60 12.22 -8.18
N LEU A 267 4.51 11.65 -7.63
CA LEU A 267 4.20 10.22 -7.77
C LEU A 267 4.00 9.81 -9.24
N THR A 268 3.15 10.55 -9.97
CA THR A 268 2.83 10.21 -11.36
C THR A 268 4.05 10.34 -12.27
N ASN A 269 4.87 11.36 -12.10
CA ASN A 269 6.14 11.52 -12.82
C ASN A 269 7.11 10.37 -12.52
N TRP A 270 7.19 9.94 -11.25
CA TRP A 270 8.03 8.83 -10.85
C TRP A 270 7.54 7.51 -11.46
N LEU A 271 6.23 7.23 -11.42
CA LEU A 271 5.64 6.02 -12.01
C LEU A 271 5.81 5.96 -13.54
N VAL A 272 5.68 7.08 -14.25
CA VAL A 272 5.91 7.14 -15.71
C VAL A 272 7.34 6.74 -16.07
N SER A 273 8.32 6.93 -15.19
CA SER A 273 9.71 6.53 -15.43
C SER A 273 9.89 5.00 -15.56
N PHE A 274 8.99 4.19 -15.01
CA PHE A 274 8.97 2.73 -15.14
C PHE A 274 8.22 2.23 -16.38
N GLY A 275 7.41 3.06 -17.02
CA GLY A 275 6.66 2.74 -18.23
C GLY A 275 7.46 2.89 -19.54
N ARG A 276 8.70 3.38 -19.45
CA ARG A 276 9.54 3.66 -20.63
C ARG A 276 10.55 2.57 -20.91
#